data_f3764e2ccc0d3778bec60dd6395fabc3
#
_entry.id   f3764e2ccc0d3778bec60dd6395fabc3
#
_cell.length_a   1.000
_cell.length_b   1.000
_cell.length_c   1.000
_cell.angle_alpha   90.00
_cell.angle_beta   90.00
_cell.angle_gamma   90.00
#
_symmetry.space_group_name_H-M   'P 1'
#
loop_
_entity.id
_entity.type
_entity.pdbx_description
1 polymer ?
#
loop_
_entity_poly.entity_id
_entity_poly.type
_entity_poly.pdbx_seq_one_letter_code
_entity_poly.pdbx_strand_id
1 'polypeptide(L)'
;MYKDICTVSVVTFNAAWGQKEVNLNRIKGYMECAAKKGSDFVVFPEMALTGYDDEPDKPLKEKMQYRLAETIPGPSTMEIEKLAKDLGIYVVMGMPARDERNSDVIYNALAAFSPEGLAGAYHKMHLPPPEPNWATRGDKPFILETPWGPVGCAICYDSYCFPELMRYYASKGCRLYINSTALAKCHGRCLGTSTLEAAVIREGIYIASANLGGLDVDNYFWGGSSIMGPSRKTWETYYYAGRKFADECADESEMFTATIDLSLATRFLFKQNPAVNGTDWRPDKYIELFQDSLSSPDYGK
;
A
#
# COMPACT_ATOMS: atom_id res chain seq x y z
N MET A 1 -24.77 -4.94 6.41
CA MET A 1 -23.94 -6.11 6.03
C MET A 1 -23.02 -5.65 4.92
N TYR A 2 -21.73 -5.94 4.98
CA TYR A 2 -20.79 -5.57 3.92
C TYR A 2 -20.99 -6.41 2.67
N LYS A 3 -20.67 -5.83 1.50
CA LYS A 3 -20.59 -6.58 0.24
C LYS A 3 -19.42 -7.56 0.28
N ASP A 4 -19.53 -8.68 -0.44
CA ASP A 4 -18.45 -9.68 -0.51
C ASP A 4 -17.70 -9.64 -1.85
N ILE A 5 -18.37 -9.34 -2.94
CA ILE A 5 -17.76 -9.32 -4.27
C ILE A 5 -17.27 -7.90 -4.57
N CYS A 6 -15.99 -7.75 -4.90
CA CYS A 6 -15.43 -6.52 -5.40
C CYS A 6 -14.43 -6.76 -6.54
N THR A 7 -14.28 -5.78 -7.39
CA THR A 7 -13.31 -5.78 -8.49
C THR A 7 -12.19 -4.80 -8.18
N VAL A 8 -10.95 -5.30 -8.18
CA VAL A 8 -9.76 -4.53 -7.83
C VAL A 8 -8.83 -4.46 -9.03
N SER A 9 -8.28 -3.28 -9.29
CA SER A 9 -7.17 -3.08 -10.22
C SER A 9 -5.91 -2.64 -9.47
N VAL A 10 -4.76 -3.21 -9.83
CA VAL A 10 -3.44 -2.80 -9.37
C VAL A 10 -2.58 -2.43 -10.56
N VAL A 11 -1.75 -1.41 -10.43
CA VAL A 11 -0.93 -0.89 -11.52
C VAL A 11 0.56 -1.11 -11.21
N THR A 12 1.27 -1.78 -12.10
CA THR A 12 2.72 -1.62 -12.20
C THR A 12 2.98 -0.33 -12.95
N PHE A 13 3.74 0.58 -12.35
CA PHE A 13 3.86 1.94 -12.87
C PHE A 13 5.32 2.37 -12.96
N ASN A 14 5.79 2.67 -14.17
CA ASN A 14 7.11 3.25 -14.40
C ASN A 14 6.95 4.76 -14.31
N ALA A 15 7.17 5.32 -13.11
CA ALA A 15 7.06 6.76 -12.92
C ALA A 15 8.15 7.50 -13.71
N ALA A 16 7.78 8.56 -14.40
CA ALA A 16 8.75 9.50 -14.96
C ALA A 16 9.27 10.37 -13.80
N TRP A 17 10.50 10.10 -13.34
CA TRP A 17 11.08 10.74 -12.16
C TRP A 17 11.08 12.26 -12.26
N GLY A 18 10.54 12.94 -11.24
CA GLY A 18 10.41 14.39 -11.18
C GLY A 18 9.37 15.02 -12.12
N GLN A 19 8.68 14.23 -12.95
CA GLN A 19 7.73 14.73 -13.95
C GLN A 19 6.27 14.55 -13.48
N LYS A 20 5.92 15.27 -12.42
CA LYS A 20 4.63 15.16 -11.74
C LYS A 20 3.42 15.22 -12.69
N GLU A 21 3.37 16.19 -13.59
CA GLU A 21 2.25 16.37 -14.52
C GLU A 21 2.11 15.21 -15.51
N VAL A 22 3.23 14.67 -15.98
CA VAL A 22 3.23 13.49 -16.87
C VAL A 22 2.66 12.28 -16.13
N ASN A 23 3.14 12.06 -14.89
CA ASN A 23 2.67 10.95 -14.07
C ASN A 23 1.19 11.11 -13.70
N LEU A 24 0.76 12.31 -13.32
CA LEU A 24 -0.64 12.60 -13.00
C LEU A 24 -1.57 12.27 -14.17
N ASN A 25 -1.20 12.68 -15.39
CA ASN A 25 -2.00 12.38 -16.58
C ASN A 25 -2.07 10.87 -16.88
N ARG A 26 -0.97 10.13 -16.67
CA ARG A 26 -0.96 8.67 -16.82
C ARG A 26 -1.80 7.98 -15.74
N ILE A 27 -1.73 8.44 -14.49
CA ILE A 27 -2.57 7.97 -13.39
C ILE A 27 -4.05 8.13 -13.74
N LYS A 28 -4.45 9.31 -14.22
CA LYS A 28 -5.85 9.56 -14.67
C LYS A 28 -6.26 8.60 -15.79
N GLY A 29 -5.40 8.35 -16.76
CA GLY A 29 -5.67 7.37 -17.81
C GLY A 29 -5.90 5.94 -17.29
N TYR A 30 -5.11 5.50 -16.31
CA TYR A 30 -5.33 4.20 -15.66
C TYR A 30 -6.63 4.16 -14.85
N MET A 31 -7.01 5.25 -14.17
CA MET A 31 -8.29 5.35 -13.47
C MET A 31 -9.47 5.17 -14.42
N GLU A 32 -9.45 5.85 -15.57
CA GLU A 32 -10.48 5.71 -16.61
C GLU A 32 -10.54 4.27 -17.17
N CYS A 33 -9.38 3.65 -17.39
CA CYS A 33 -9.31 2.26 -17.85
C CYS A 33 -9.85 1.28 -16.78
N ALA A 34 -9.53 1.51 -15.49
CA ALA A 34 -10.04 0.70 -14.39
C ALA A 34 -11.57 0.80 -14.29
N ALA A 35 -12.11 2.01 -14.36
CA ALA A 35 -13.56 2.21 -14.37
C ALA A 35 -14.26 1.51 -15.55
N LYS A 36 -13.70 1.59 -16.75
CA LYS A 36 -14.21 0.87 -17.94
C LYS A 36 -14.17 -0.66 -17.77
N LYS A 37 -13.26 -1.18 -16.96
CA LYS A 37 -13.21 -2.61 -16.60
C LYS A 37 -14.16 -2.98 -15.44
N GLY A 38 -14.91 -2.03 -14.90
CA GLY A 38 -15.83 -2.24 -13.79
C GLY A 38 -15.12 -2.39 -12.45
N SER A 39 -13.94 -1.80 -12.28
CA SER A 39 -13.21 -1.84 -11.02
C SER A 39 -13.88 -0.97 -9.98
N ASP A 40 -14.01 -1.50 -8.76
CA ASP A 40 -14.40 -0.75 -7.58
C ASP A 40 -13.20 0.00 -6.99
N PHE A 41 -11.99 -0.59 -7.11
CA PHE A 41 -10.74 -0.03 -6.61
C PHE A 41 -9.68 0.03 -7.70
N VAL A 42 -8.88 1.10 -7.70
CA VAL A 42 -7.60 1.16 -8.41
C VAL A 42 -6.49 1.59 -7.47
N VAL A 43 -5.39 0.83 -7.47
CA VAL A 43 -4.25 1.03 -6.57
C VAL A 43 -3.01 1.34 -7.38
N PHE A 44 -2.35 2.43 -7.01
CA PHE A 44 -1.08 2.86 -7.58
C PHE A 44 0.08 2.63 -6.59
N PRO A 45 1.32 2.52 -7.09
CA PRO A 45 2.50 2.35 -6.26
C PRO A 45 2.79 3.53 -5.32
N GLU A 46 3.66 3.25 -4.36
CA GLU A 46 4.40 4.23 -3.61
C GLU A 46 5.08 5.23 -4.55
N MET A 47 5.00 6.53 -4.24
CA MET A 47 5.61 7.60 -5.02
C MET A 47 5.24 7.64 -6.52
N ALA A 48 4.10 7.07 -6.91
CA ALA A 48 3.66 7.03 -8.31
C ALA A 48 3.54 8.43 -8.94
N LEU A 49 3.23 9.45 -8.14
CA LEU A 49 3.07 10.82 -8.64
C LEU A 49 4.40 11.45 -9.08
N THR A 50 5.52 11.07 -8.46
CA THR A 50 6.79 11.80 -8.63
C THR A 50 8.00 10.94 -9.01
N GLY A 51 7.94 9.62 -8.84
CA GLY A 51 9.11 8.77 -8.75
C GLY A 51 9.66 8.73 -7.33
N TYR A 52 10.55 7.77 -7.06
CA TYR A 52 10.97 7.40 -5.71
C TYR A 52 12.39 7.87 -5.35
N ASP A 53 13.35 7.75 -6.28
CA ASP A 53 14.77 7.91 -5.99
C ASP A 53 15.11 9.24 -5.32
N ASP A 54 15.96 9.16 -4.28
CA ASP A 54 16.50 10.30 -3.56
C ASP A 54 17.70 10.91 -4.31
N GLU A 55 18.00 12.12 -3.97
CA GLU A 55 19.22 12.86 -4.40
C GLU A 55 20.12 13.04 -3.18
N PRO A 56 20.96 12.04 -2.82
CA PRO A 56 21.62 11.96 -1.51
C PRO A 56 22.52 13.17 -1.19
N ASP A 57 23.15 13.76 -2.22
CA ASP A 57 24.08 14.87 -2.07
C ASP A 57 23.40 16.23 -1.96
N LYS A 58 22.06 16.30 -2.14
CA LYS A 58 21.32 17.55 -2.07
C LYS A 58 20.79 17.84 -0.67
N PRO A 59 20.80 19.12 -0.24
CA PRO A 59 20.08 19.53 0.96
C PRO A 59 18.56 19.32 0.76
N LEU A 60 17.83 19.12 1.85
CA LEU A 60 16.39 18.76 1.83
C LEU A 60 15.57 19.64 0.86
N LYS A 61 15.73 20.96 0.92
CA LYS A 61 14.92 21.91 0.12
C LYS A 61 15.17 21.84 -1.39
N GLU A 62 16.26 21.24 -1.81
CA GLU A 62 16.63 21.06 -3.22
C GLU A 62 16.23 19.69 -3.75
N LYS A 63 15.91 18.72 -2.88
CA LYS A 63 15.46 17.37 -3.26
C LYS A 63 14.14 17.41 -4.03
N MET A 64 14.00 16.48 -4.98
CA MET A 64 12.79 16.38 -5.81
C MET A 64 11.55 16.18 -4.94
N GLN A 65 11.62 15.31 -3.94
CA GLN A 65 10.50 15.02 -3.03
C GLN A 65 10.01 16.28 -2.31
N TYR A 66 10.94 17.10 -1.79
CA TYR A 66 10.59 18.37 -1.13
C TYR A 66 9.95 19.36 -2.11
N ARG A 67 10.53 19.50 -3.30
CA ARG A 67 10.07 20.48 -4.29
C ARG A 67 8.70 20.17 -4.88
N LEU A 68 8.38 18.87 -5.02
CA LEU A 68 7.14 18.40 -5.62
C LEU A 68 6.06 18.00 -4.61
N ALA A 69 6.40 17.97 -3.31
CA ALA A 69 5.42 17.64 -2.27
C ALA A 69 4.27 18.66 -2.24
N GLU A 70 3.06 18.14 -2.17
CA GLU A 70 1.82 18.90 -2.02
C GLU A 70 1.14 18.57 -0.69
N THR A 71 0.33 19.46 -0.17
CA THR A 71 -0.61 19.12 0.90
C THR A 71 -1.66 18.11 0.42
N ILE A 72 -2.33 17.44 1.31
CA ILE A 72 -3.49 16.61 1.02
C ILE A 72 -4.69 17.17 1.81
N PRO A 73 -5.65 17.89 1.15
CA PRO A 73 -5.74 18.12 -0.30
C PRO A 73 -4.70 19.11 -0.86
N GLY A 74 -4.37 18.96 -2.15
CA GLY A 74 -3.48 19.79 -2.94
C GLY A 74 -3.84 19.69 -4.41
N PRO A 75 -3.12 20.40 -5.31
CA PRO A 75 -3.51 20.49 -6.73
C PRO A 75 -3.70 19.12 -7.39
N SER A 76 -2.73 18.21 -7.28
CA SER A 76 -2.83 16.87 -7.90
C SER A 76 -3.94 16.03 -7.26
N THR A 77 -4.07 16.07 -5.93
CA THR A 77 -5.09 15.28 -5.23
C THR A 77 -6.51 15.79 -5.51
N MET A 78 -6.70 17.08 -5.74
CA MET A 78 -8.01 17.63 -6.14
C MET A 78 -8.44 17.17 -7.55
N GLU A 79 -7.49 17.01 -8.48
CA GLU A 79 -7.81 16.45 -9.81
C GLU A 79 -8.19 14.97 -9.71
N ILE A 80 -7.44 14.19 -8.91
CA ILE A 80 -7.74 12.77 -8.67
C ILE A 80 -9.08 12.60 -7.93
N GLU A 81 -9.35 13.43 -6.92
CA GLU A 81 -10.63 13.43 -6.21
C GLU A 81 -11.80 13.65 -7.15
N LYS A 82 -11.71 14.68 -7.99
CA LYS A 82 -12.75 14.97 -8.98
C LYS A 82 -13.00 13.78 -9.90
N LEU A 83 -11.93 13.23 -10.46
CA LEU A 83 -12.05 12.09 -11.38
C LEU A 83 -12.56 10.82 -10.67
N ALA A 84 -12.16 10.56 -9.43
CA ALA A 84 -12.64 9.42 -8.63
C ALA A 84 -14.16 9.51 -8.40
N LYS A 85 -14.68 10.72 -8.11
CA LYS A 85 -16.13 11.00 -8.02
C LYS A 85 -16.84 10.77 -9.35
N ASP A 86 -16.30 11.33 -10.42
CA ASP A 86 -16.91 11.23 -11.77
C ASP A 86 -16.97 9.77 -12.26
N LEU A 87 -15.98 8.95 -11.91
CA LEU A 87 -15.90 7.54 -12.27
C LEU A 87 -16.58 6.59 -11.27
N GLY A 88 -16.88 7.06 -10.05
CA GLY A 88 -17.52 6.26 -9.01
C GLY A 88 -16.61 5.15 -8.44
N ILE A 89 -15.28 5.37 -8.35
CA ILE A 89 -14.30 4.37 -7.93
C ILE A 89 -13.48 4.82 -6.73
N TYR A 90 -12.97 3.85 -5.96
CA TYR A 90 -11.96 4.09 -4.93
C TYR A 90 -10.56 4.13 -5.56
N VAL A 91 -9.74 5.09 -5.13
CA VAL A 91 -8.37 5.27 -5.62
C VAL A 91 -7.41 5.36 -4.45
N VAL A 92 -6.28 4.67 -4.54
CA VAL A 92 -5.15 4.83 -3.59
C VAL A 92 -3.89 5.12 -4.38
N MET A 93 -3.22 6.23 -4.06
CA MET A 93 -2.08 6.75 -4.83
C MET A 93 -0.94 7.20 -3.91
N GLY A 94 0.29 6.74 -4.20
CA GLY A 94 1.50 7.15 -3.49
C GLY A 94 2.07 8.48 -3.99
N MET A 95 2.46 9.36 -3.05
CA MET A 95 3.03 10.68 -3.33
C MET A 95 3.84 11.23 -2.15
N PRO A 96 4.77 12.18 -2.38
CA PRO A 96 5.32 12.97 -1.30
C PRO A 96 4.26 13.99 -0.82
N ALA A 97 3.91 13.93 0.47
CA ALA A 97 2.96 14.85 1.05
C ALA A 97 3.64 15.89 1.95
N ARG A 98 3.20 17.12 1.87
CA ARG A 98 3.64 18.22 2.71
C ARG A 98 2.69 18.37 3.88
N ASP A 99 3.22 18.56 5.08
CA ASP A 99 2.41 18.85 6.26
C ASP A 99 1.74 20.24 6.12
N GLU A 100 0.46 20.31 6.47
CA GLU A 100 -0.33 21.54 6.35
C GLU A 100 0.11 22.64 7.32
N ARG A 101 0.67 22.26 8.48
CA ARG A 101 1.04 23.17 9.57
C ARG A 101 2.53 23.54 9.54
N ASN A 102 3.36 22.66 8.98
CA ASN A 102 4.80 22.85 8.91
C ASN A 102 5.32 22.50 7.51
N SER A 103 5.51 23.48 6.67
CA SER A 103 5.95 23.32 5.28
C SER A 103 7.34 22.66 5.12
N ASP A 104 8.14 22.57 6.17
CA ASP A 104 9.43 21.89 6.16
C ASP A 104 9.29 20.37 6.45
N VAL A 105 8.12 19.91 6.85
CA VAL A 105 7.82 18.48 7.10
C VAL A 105 7.20 17.85 5.85
N ILE A 106 7.82 16.76 5.40
CA ILE A 106 7.38 15.98 4.25
C ILE A 106 7.19 14.53 4.68
N TYR A 107 6.18 13.88 4.13
CA TYR A 107 5.87 12.47 4.35
C TYR A 107 5.94 11.69 3.03
N ASN A 108 6.38 10.45 3.10
CA ASN A 108 6.01 9.43 2.11
C ASN A 108 4.59 8.99 2.43
N ALA A 109 3.64 9.25 1.52
CA ALA A 109 2.22 9.17 1.84
C ALA A 109 1.40 8.44 0.77
N LEU A 110 0.25 7.90 1.19
CA LEU A 110 -0.85 7.52 0.32
C LEU A 110 -1.99 8.52 0.48
N ALA A 111 -2.48 9.03 -0.63
CA ALA A 111 -3.78 9.70 -0.69
C ALA A 111 -4.84 8.66 -1.09
N ALA A 112 -5.94 8.60 -0.35
CA ALA A 112 -7.05 7.68 -0.60
C ALA A 112 -8.32 8.46 -0.92
N PHE A 113 -9.01 8.04 -1.96
CA PHE A 113 -10.23 8.68 -2.47
C PHE A 113 -11.36 7.66 -2.55
N SER A 114 -12.55 8.13 -2.31
CA SER A 114 -13.81 7.40 -2.47
C SER A 114 -14.66 8.05 -3.58
N PRO A 115 -15.76 7.42 -4.01
CA PRO A 115 -16.75 8.07 -4.88
C PRO A 115 -17.34 9.36 -4.31
N GLU A 116 -17.25 9.58 -2.99
CA GLU A 116 -17.74 10.80 -2.31
C GLU A 116 -16.64 11.88 -2.20
N GLY A 117 -15.37 11.53 -2.41
CA GLY A 117 -14.23 12.45 -2.38
C GLY A 117 -13.01 11.94 -1.65
N LEU A 118 -12.16 12.86 -1.22
CA LEU A 118 -10.97 12.54 -0.42
C LEU A 118 -11.38 11.82 0.87
N ALA A 119 -10.95 10.57 1.02
CA ALA A 119 -11.24 9.74 2.19
C ALA A 119 -10.20 9.91 3.30
N GLY A 120 -8.99 10.33 2.96
CA GLY A 120 -7.90 10.58 3.90
C GLY A 120 -6.52 10.28 3.33
N ALA A 121 -5.53 10.24 4.23
CA ALA A 121 -4.15 9.96 3.87
C ALA A 121 -3.49 9.04 4.91
N TYR A 122 -2.54 8.24 4.45
CA TYR A 122 -1.62 7.47 5.27
C TYR A 122 -0.21 8.04 5.12
N HIS A 123 0.48 8.26 6.22
CA HIS A 123 1.90 8.62 6.24
C HIS A 123 2.70 7.39 6.66
N LYS A 124 3.71 7.03 5.88
CA LYS A 124 4.56 5.85 6.10
C LYS A 124 5.15 5.87 7.51
N MET A 125 4.90 4.81 8.27
CA MET A 125 5.32 4.73 9.68
C MET A 125 6.79 4.32 9.81
N HIS A 126 7.28 3.46 8.94
CA HIS A 126 8.66 2.96 8.97
C HIS A 126 9.39 3.35 7.70
N LEU A 127 10.48 4.10 7.87
CA LEU A 127 11.26 4.65 6.77
C LEU A 127 12.55 3.84 6.61
N PRO A 128 12.72 3.08 5.49
CA PRO A 128 14.01 2.47 5.19
C PRO A 128 15.01 3.54 4.73
N PRO A 129 16.34 3.32 4.85
CA PRO A 129 17.30 4.16 4.15
C PRO A 129 17.04 4.14 2.61
N PRO A 130 17.09 5.27 1.89
CA PRO A 130 17.49 6.61 2.36
C PRO A 130 16.33 7.54 2.77
N GLU A 131 15.11 7.06 2.88
CA GLU A 131 13.92 7.90 3.13
C GLU A 131 14.03 8.88 4.31
N PRO A 132 14.71 8.56 5.45
CA PRO A 132 14.90 9.52 6.55
C PRO A 132 15.62 10.82 6.14
N ASN A 133 16.28 10.85 4.98
CA ASN A 133 16.92 12.05 4.46
C ASN A 133 15.93 13.11 3.97
N TRP A 134 14.66 12.72 3.74
CA TRP A 134 13.65 13.64 3.23
C TRP A 134 12.26 13.47 3.87
N ALA A 135 11.94 12.30 4.36
CA ALA A 135 10.63 12.00 4.93
C ALA A 135 10.64 11.99 6.45
N THR A 136 9.53 12.40 7.03
CA THR A 136 9.19 12.25 8.45
C THR A 136 8.35 10.98 8.63
N ARG A 137 8.54 10.26 9.74
CA ARG A 137 7.72 9.10 10.09
C ARG A 137 6.28 9.49 10.38
N GLY A 138 5.33 8.74 9.83
CA GLY A 138 3.96 8.75 10.28
C GLY A 138 3.79 8.08 11.65
N ASP A 139 2.68 8.34 12.30
CA ASP A 139 2.41 7.86 13.67
C ASP A 139 1.08 7.10 13.80
N LYS A 140 0.30 6.99 12.71
CA LYS A 140 -1.04 6.42 12.75
C LYS A 140 -1.33 5.49 11.60
N PRO A 141 -1.98 4.34 11.87
CA PRO A 141 -2.54 3.51 10.81
C PRO A 141 -3.70 4.25 10.13
N PHE A 142 -3.99 3.88 8.88
CA PHE A 142 -5.11 4.41 8.11
C PHE A 142 -6.00 3.27 7.61
N ILE A 143 -7.30 3.37 7.90
CA ILE A 143 -8.32 2.44 7.42
C ILE A 143 -9.26 3.20 6.49
N LEU A 144 -9.38 2.72 5.26
CA LEU A 144 -10.33 3.23 4.28
C LEU A 144 -11.68 2.52 4.48
N GLU A 145 -12.70 3.28 4.87
CA GLU A 145 -14.05 2.75 5.02
C GLU A 145 -14.75 2.59 3.67
N THR A 146 -15.36 1.43 3.45
CA THR A 146 -15.95 1.07 2.16
C THR A 146 -17.21 0.21 2.32
N PRO A 147 -18.07 0.09 1.28
CA PRO A 147 -19.20 -0.83 1.29
C PRO A 147 -18.80 -2.32 1.45
N TRP A 148 -17.54 -2.65 1.22
CA TRP A 148 -16.97 -3.99 1.43
C TRP A 148 -16.35 -4.17 2.82
N GLY A 149 -16.51 -3.19 3.69
CA GLY A 149 -15.90 -3.11 5.02
C GLY A 149 -14.62 -2.29 5.03
N PRO A 150 -13.93 -2.28 6.18
CA PRO A 150 -12.67 -1.56 6.32
C PRO A 150 -11.58 -2.19 5.44
N VAL A 151 -10.76 -1.34 4.82
CA VAL A 151 -9.60 -1.71 3.99
C VAL A 151 -8.34 -1.10 4.62
N GLY A 152 -7.37 -1.93 4.97
CA GLY A 152 -6.09 -1.47 5.52
C GLY A 152 -5.16 -0.98 4.41
N CYS A 153 -4.47 0.15 4.63
CA CYS A 153 -3.53 0.71 3.68
C CYS A 153 -2.17 0.94 4.32
N ALA A 154 -1.10 0.52 3.65
CA ALA A 154 0.28 0.78 4.08
C ALA A 154 1.25 0.87 2.90
N ILE A 155 2.49 1.25 3.21
CA ILE A 155 3.52 1.51 2.21
C ILE A 155 4.71 0.58 2.41
N CYS A 156 4.98 -0.29 1.42
CA CYS A 156 6.25 -0.94 1.16
C CYS A 156 6.90 -1.58 2.41
N TYR A 157 7.89 -0.92 3.00
CA TYR A 157 8.65 -1.37 4.16
C TYR A 157 7.75 -1.73 5.35
N ASP A 158 6.65 -0.98 5.56
CA ASP A 158 5.61 -1.30 6.55
C ASP A 158 5.03 -2.70 6.36
N SER A 159 4.85 -3.12 5.11
CA SER A 159 4.24 -4.40 4.76
C SER A 159 5.23 -5.56 4.79
N TYR A 160 6.50 -5.29 4.45
CA TYR A 160 7.50 -6.34 4.30
C TYR A 160 8.22 -6.68 5.61
N CYS A 161 8.44 -5.69 6.46
CA CYS A 161 9.27 -5.86 7.66
C CYS A 161 8.48 -5.76 8.97
N PHE A 162 7.26 -5.24 8.94
CA PHE A 162 6.46 -4.98 10.14
C PHE A 162 5.10 -5.68 10.07
N PRO A 163 5.04 -6.99 10.40
CA PRO A 163 3.80 -7.76 10.34
C PRO A 163 2.72 -7.24 11.30
N GLU A 164 3.10 -6.47 12.32
CA GLU A 164 2.21 -5.92 13.33
C GLU A 164 1.12 -5.04 12.72
N LEU A 165 1.49 -4.21 11.72
CA LEU A 165 0.55 -3.29 11.08
C LEU A 165 -0.52 -4.05 10.29
N MET A 166 -0.11 -5.04 9.49
CA MET A 166 -1.04 -5.88 8.73
C MET A 166 -1.95 -6.70 9.65
N ARG A 167 -1.37 -7.23 10.75
CA ARG A 167 -2.12 -7.92 11.79
C ARG A 167 -3.13 -7.02 12.48
N TYR A 168 -2.74 -5.78 12.77
CA TYR A 168 -3.66 -4.78 13.32
C TYR A 168 -4.86 -4.57 12.39
N TYR A 169 -4.64 -4.36 11.09
CA TYR A 169 -5.72 -4.19 10.12
C TYR A 169 -6.63 -5.41 10.05
N ALA A 170 -6.07 -6.62 10.00
CA ALA A 170 -6.85 -7.85 10.01
C ALA A 170 -7.71 -7.97 11.28
N SER A 171 -7.18 -7.58 12.44
CA SER A 171 -7.93 -7.57 13.71
C SER A 171 -9.08 -6.56 13.71
N LYS A 172 -8.92 -5.43 13.01
CA LYS A 172 -9.93 -4.38 12.85
C LYS A 172 -11.04 -4.74 11.84
N GLY A 173 -10.97 -5.90 11.21
CA GLY A 173 -11.99 -6.35 10.29
C GLY A 173 -11.63 -6.25 8.82
N CYS A 174 -10.45 -5.74 8.49
CA CYS A 174 -10.02 -5.62 7.11
C CYS A 174 -9.91 -6.99 6.44
N ARG A 175 -10.63 -7.16 5.34
CA ARG A 175 -10.60 -8.35 4.49
C ARG A 175 -9.72 -8.15 3.26
N LEU A 176 -9.47 -6.89 2.92
CA LEU A 176 -8.57 -6.43 1.87
C LEU A 176 -7.51 -5.52 2.49
N TYR A 177 -6.28 -5.71 2.08
CA TYR A 177 -5.13 -4.89 2.43
C TYR A 177 -4.49 -4.33 1.16
N ILE A 178 -4.19 -3.05 1.15
CA ILE A 178 -3.52 -2.36 0.07
C ILE A 178 -2.05 -2.15 0.45
N ASN A 179 -1.15 -2.65 -0.40
CA ASN A 179 0.28 -2.44 -0.32
C ASN A 179 0.74 -1.61 -1.52
N SER A 180 0.96 -0.32 -1.33
CA SER A 180 1.62 0.52 -2.32
C SER A 180 3.12 0.48 -2.09
N THR A 181 3.91 0.12 -3.11
CA THR A 181 5.32 -0.20 -2.89
C THR A 181 6.24 0.31 -3.99
N ALA A 182 7.51 0.50 -3.64
CA ALA A 182 8.63 0.78 -4.53
C ALA A 182 9.77 -0.19 -4.19
N LEU A 183 9.53 -1.50 -4.38
CA LEU A 183 10.52 -2.52 -4.05
C LEU A 183 11.54 -2.64 -5.18
N ALA A 184 12.77 -2.20 -4.91
CA ALA A 184 13.87 -2.26 -5.86
C ALA A 184 14.51 -3.66 -5.94
N LYS A 185 15.12 -3.98 -7.09
CA LYS A 185 15.78 -5.29 -7.34
C LYS A 185 16.95 -5.58 -6.41
N CYS A 186 17.57 -4.55 -5.83
CA CYS A 186 18.66 -4.72 -4.84
C CYS A 186 18.21 -5.44 -3.56
N HIS A 187 16.92 -5.41 -3.20
CA HIS A 187 16.40 -6.06 -1.98
C HIS A 187 16.05 -7.55 -2.18
N GLY A 188 16.22 -8.08 -3.37
CA GLY A 188 15.88 -9.47 -3.66
C GLY A 188 14.38 -9.75 -3.67
N ARG A 189 13.96 -10.61 -4.60
CA ARG A 189 12.53 -10.93 -4.84
C ARG A 189 11.85 -11.62 -3.64
N CYS A 190 12.59 -12.37 -2.85
CA CYS A 190 12.02 -13.15 -1.75
C CYS A 190 11.44 -12.25 -0.65
N LEU A 191 12.02 -11.08 -0.41
CA LEU A 191 11.47 -10.14 0.57
C LEU A 191 10.01 -9.82 0.25
N GLY A 192 9.70 -9.44 -0.98
CA GLY A 192 8.34 -9.11 -1.38
C GLY A 192 7.43 -10.34 -1.49
N THR A 193 7.85 -11.35 -2.24
CA THR A 193 7.01 -12.52 -2.54
C THR A 193 6.68 -13.31 -1.27
N SER A 194 7.70 -13.78 -0.56
CA SER A 194 7.48 -14.69 0.59
C SER A 194 6.77 -14.00 1.74
N THR A 195 7.04 -12.72 1.96
CA THR A 195 6.41 -11.97 3.06
C THR A 195 4.92 -11.76 2.81
N LEU A 196 4.54 -11.35 1.59
CA LEU A 196 3.13 -11.14 1.25
C LEU A 196 2.36 -12.47 1.16
N GLU A 197 2.95 -13.52 0.57
CA GLU A 197 2.33 -14.85 0.52
C GLU A 197 2.10 -15.40 1.94
N ALA A 198 3.09 -15.29 2.83
CA ALA A 198 2.95 -15.70 4.22
C ALA A 198 1.88 -14.88 4.97
N ALA A 199 1.76 -13.59 4.66
CA ALA A 199 0.75 -12.73 5.27
C ALA A 199 -0.67 -13.12 4.85
N VAL A 200 -0.91 -13.44 3.57
CA VAL A 200 -2.21 -13.97 3.10
C VAL A 200 -2.62 -15.19 3.92
N ILE A 201 -1.70 -16.14 4.11
CA ILE A 201 -1.96 -17.37 4.86
C ILE A 201 -2.21 -17.08 6.33
N ARG A 202 -1.33 -16.29 6.95
CA ARG A 202 -1.32 -16.04 8.39
C ARG A 202 -2.49 -15.16 8.85
N GLU A 203 -2.79 -14.09 8.09
CA GLU A 203 -3.85 -13.15 8.45
C GLU A 203 -5.21 -13.54 7.85
N GLY A 204 -5.22 -14.40 6.84
CA GLY A 204 -6.44 -14.85 6.15
C GLY A 204 -7.15 -13.70 5.42
N ILE A 205 -6.42 -12.87 4.68
CA ILE A 205 -6.89 -11.67 3.98
C ILE A 205 -6.47 -11.66 2.51
N TYR A 206 -7.08 -10.79 1.72
CA TYR A 206 -6.59 -10.42 0.39
C TYR A 206 -5.56 -9.29 0.48
N ILE A 207 -4.61 -9.29 -0.46
CA ILE A 207 -3.63 -8.22 -0.64
C ILE A 207 -3.68 -7.74 -2.09
N ALA A 208 -3.91 -6.44 -2.27
CA ALA A 208 -3.73 -5.72 -3.52
C ALA A 208 -2.39 -4.99 -3.45
N SER A 209 -1.37 -5.50 -4.14
CA SER A 209 -0.02 -4.93 -4.14
C SER A 209 0.28 -4.26 -5.47
N ALA A 210 0.56 -2.95 -5.44
CA ALA A 210 0.98 -2.16 -6.59
C ALA A 210 2.43 -1.71 -6.40
N ASN A 211 3.31 -2.03 -7.36
CA ASN A 211 4.74 -1.73 -7.28
C ASN A 211 5.20 -0.83 -8.43
N LEU A 212 6.17 0.04 -8.15
CA LEU A 212 6.92 0.69 -9.22
C LEU A 212 7.63 -0.37 -10.07
N GLY A 213 7.77 -0.11 -11.35
CA GLY A 213 8.51 -0.93 -12.30
C GLY A 213 9.57 -0.15 -13.05
N GLY A 214 10.57 -0.86 -13.59
CA GLY A 214 11.62 -0.27 -14.41
C GLY A 214 12.63 0.58 -13.64
N LEU A 215 13.40 1.35 -14.38
CA LEU A 215 14.45 2.23 -13.86
C LEU A 215 13.86 3.59 -13.48
N ASP A 216 14.17 4.05 -12.28
CA ASP A 216 13.93 5.43 -11.86
C ASP A 216 15.17 6.31 -12.19
N VAL A 217 16.00 6.69 -11.24
CA VAL A 217 17.33 7.29 -11.50
C VAL A 217 18.40 6.21 -11.39
N ASP A 218 18.54 5.63 -10.20
CA ASP A 218 19.55 4.62 -9.89
C ASP A 218 18.94 3.26 -9.54
N ASN A 219 17.73 3.26 -8.96
CA ASN A 219 17.05 2.04 -8.57
C ASN A 219 16.23 1.45 -9.72
N TYR A 220 16.39 0.14 -9.90
CA TYR A 220 15.57 -0.64 -10.80
C TYR A 220 14.52 -1.40 -9.98
N PHE A 221 13.25 -1.11 -10.20
CA PHE A 221 12.13 -1.69 -9.45
C PHE A 221 11.62 -2.98 -10.07
N TRP A 222 11.17 -3.91 -9.20
CA TRP A 222 10.72 -5.23 -9.63
C TRP A 222 9.43 -5.24 -10.45
N GLY A 223 8.57 -4.22 -10.31
CA GLY A 223 7.19 -4.36 -10.78
C GLY A 223 6.47 -5.47 -10.04
N GLY A 224 5.89 -6.41 -10.76
CA GLY A 224 5.26 -7.58 -10.15
C GLY A 224 4.02 -7.23 -9.34
N SER A 225 3.26 -6.20 -9.74
CA SER A 225 1.99 -5.87 -9.12
C SER A 225 1.02 -7.04 -9.22
N SER A 226 0.29 -7.32 -8.13
CA SER A 226 -0.55 -8.50 -8.06
C SER A 226 -1.71 -8.35 -7.07
N ILE A 227 -2.76 -9.12 -7.31
CA ILE A 227 -3.88 -9.32 -6.41
C ILE A 227 -3.82 -10.76 -5.94
N MET A 228 -3.53 -10.95 -4.67
CA MET A 228 -3.38 -12.25 -4.05
C MET A 228 -4.34 -12.42 -2.88
N GLY A 229 -4.65 -13.65 -2.53
CA GLY A 229 -5.58 -13.93 -1.45
C GLY A 229 -5.68 -15.42 -1.13
N PRO A 230 -6.59 -15.80 -0.23
CA PRO A 230 -6.78 -17.19 0.18
C PRO A 230 -7.15 -18.10 -0.98
N SER A 231 -6.55 -19.28 -1.05
CA SER A 231 -6.99 -20.36 -1.94
C SER A 231 -8.29 -20.97 -1.41
N ARG A 232 -9.18 -21.38 -2.33
CA ARG A 232 -10.41 -22.08 -1.98
C ARG A 232 -10.19 -23.53 -1.51
N LYS A 233 -9.02 -24.11 -1.81
CA LYS A 233 -8.78 -25.56 -1.65
C LYS A 233 -7.72 -25.90 -0.62
N THR A 234 -6.75 -25.01 -0.43
CA THR A 234 -5.57 -25.28 0.39
C THR A 234 -5.22 -24.06 1.23
N TRP A 235 -4.34 -24.25 2.21
CA TRP A 235 -3.75 -23.17 2.99
C TRP A 235 -2.60 -22.47 2.23
N GLU A 236 -2.85 -22.14 0.96
CA GLU A 236 -1.88 -21.52 0.06
C GLU A 236 -2.38 -20.17 -0.43
N THR A 237 -1.45 -19.32 -0.79
CA THR A 237 -1.73 -18.06 -1.46
C THR A 237 -2.04 -18.30 -2.92
N TYR A 238 -3.16 -17.75 -3.39
CA TYR A 238 -3.55 -17.76 -4.79
C TYR A 238 -3.41 -16.35 -5.40
N TYR A 239 -2.85 -16.28 -6.60
CA TYR A 239 -2.75 -15.05 -7.40
C TYR A 239 -3.96 -14.95 -8.31
N TYR A 240 -4.86 -14.02 -8.00
CA TYR A 240 -6.08 -13.78 -8.76
C TYR A 240 -5.80 -13.00 -10.05
N ALA A 241 -4.83 -12.08 -10.01
CA ALA A 241 -4.30 -11.37 -11.17
C ALA A 241 -2.90 -10.84 -10.87
N GLY A 242 -2.17 -10.46 -11.90
CA GLY A 242 -0.86 -9.83 -11.80
C GLY A 242 0.30 -10.74 -12.11
N ARG A 243 1.50 -10.26 -11.78
CA ARG A 243 2.77 -10.95 -12.00
C ARG A 243 3.52 -11.09 -10.70
N LYS A 244 4.34 -12.13 -10.59
CA LYS A 244 5.36 -12.23 -9.53
C LYS A 244 6.58 -11.41 -9.93
N PHE A 245 7.39 -11.03 -8.95
CA PHE A 245 8.58 -10.19 -9.18
C PHE A 245 9.59 -10.79 -10.16
N ALA A 246 9.62 -12.09 -10.35
CA ALA A 246 10.55 -12.75 -11.26
C ALA A 246 9.93 -13.13 -12.61
N ASP A 247 8.67 -12.81 -12.83
CA ASP A 247 8.01 -13.12 -14.10
C ASP A 247 8.60 -12.24 -15.22
N GLU A 248 8.53 -12.72 -16.45
CA GLU A 248 8.93 -11.96 -17.62
C GLU A 248 8.08 -10.69 -17.74
N CYS A 249 8.71 -9.56 -18.04
CA CYS A 249 8.09 -8.24 -18.15
C CYS A 249 7.33 -7.79 -16.89
N ALA A 250 7.70 -8.30 -15.70
CA ALA A 250 7.04 -7.93 -14.46
C ALA A 250 7.21 -6.44 -14.12
N ASP A 251 8.27 -5.82 -14.62
CA ASP A 251 8.66 -4.42 -14.45
C ASP A 251 8.08 -3.46 -15.50
N GLU A 252 7.33 -3.97 -16.48
CA GLU A 252 6.64 -3.14 -17.47
C GLU A 252 5.37 -2.49 -16.89
N SER A 253 5.06 -1.28 -17.38
CA SER A 253 3.82 -0.59 -16.97
C SER A 253 2.60 -1.35 -17.46
N GLU A 254 1.83 -1.92 -16.52
CA GLU A 254 0.66 -2.73 -16.83
C GLU A 254 -0.39 -2.63 -15.69
N MET A 255 -1.66 -2.76 -16.03
CA MET A 255 -2.75 -2.82 -15.06
C MET A 255 -3.40 -4.20 -15.05
N PHE A 256 -3.46 -4.81 -13.88
CA PHE A 256 -4.08 -6.10 -13.63
C PHE A 256 -5.39 -5.92 -12.87
N THR A 257 -6.43 -6.64 -13.29
CA THR A 257 -7.76 -6.54 -12.70
C THR A 257 -8.30 -7.92 -12.35
N ALA A 258 -8.85 -8.06 -11.14
CA ALA A 258 -9.55 -9.28 -10.71
C ALA A 258 -10.81 -8.94 -9.92
N THR A 259 -11.87 -9.73 -10.14
CA THR A 259 -13.01 -9.77 -9.24
C THR A 259 -12.75 -10.84 -8.18
N ILE A 260 -12.80 -10.45 -6.91
CA ILE A 260 -12.49 -11.28 -5.75
C ILE A 260 -13.71 -11.42 -4.85
N ASP A 261 -13.76 -12.54 -4.13
CA ASP A 261 -14.80 -12.87 -3.16
C ASP A 261 -14.23 -12.74 -1.73
N LEU A 262 -14.49 -11.61 -1.11
CA LEU A 262 -13.99 -11.28 0.23
C LEU A 262 -14.57 -12.18 1.34
N SER A 263 -15.59 -12.98 1.05
CA SER A 263 -16.08 -14.00 2.00
C SER A 263 -15.03 -15.07 2.31
N LEU A 264 -14.08 -15.27 1.39
CA LEU A 264 -12.94 -16.17 1.56
C LEU A 264 -11.86 -15.64 2.52
N ALA A 265 -11.86 -14.33 2.80
CA ALA A 265 -10.99 -13.73 3.80
C ALA A 265 -11.47 -14.07 5.20
N THR A 266 -11.10 -15.25 5.67
CA THR A 266 -11.66 -15.82 6.92
C THR A 266 -11.20 -15.08 8.16
N ARG A 267 -9.97 -14.50 8.17
CA ARG A 267 -9.34 -13.87 9.34
C ARG A 267 -9.50 -14.75 10.60
N PHE A 268 -9.26 -16.05 10.45
CA PHE A 268 -9.65 -17.08 11.42
C PHE A 268 -9.07 -16.86 12.83
N LEU A 269 -7.86 -16.28 12.94
CA LEU A 269 -7.21 -15.99 14.22
C LEU A 269 -7.98 -14.98 15.08
N PHE A 270 -8.80 -14.13 14.44
CA PHE A 270 -9.55 -13.06 15.09
C PHE A 270 -11.02 -13.40 15.34
N LYS A 271 -11.44 -14.61 14.95
CA LYS A 271 -12.79 -15.11 15.20
C LYS A 271 -12.85 -15.84 16.53
N GLN A 272 -14.08 -15.90 17.07
CA GLN A 272 -14.34 -16.70 18.26
C GLN A 272 -13.97 -18.17 18.00
N ASN A 273 -13.11 -18.72 18.84
CA ASN A 273 -12.79 -20.13 18.89
C ASN A 273 -13.48 -20.76 20.11
N PRO A 274 -14.51 -21.60 19.90
CA PRO A 274 -15.28 -22.19 21.01
C PRO A 274 -14.41 -23.07 21.92
N ALA A 275 -13.33 -23.65 21.42
CA ALA A 275 -12.46 -24.54 22.20
C ALA A 275 -11.72 -23.80 23.32
N VAL A 276 -11.46 -22.49 23.16
CA VAL A 276 -10.76 -21.68 24.15
C VAL A 276 -11.65 -20.57 24.73
N ASN A 277 -12.93 -20.52 24.35
CA ASN A 277 -13.89 -19.48 24.73
C ASN A 277 -13.37 -18.05 24.50
N GLY A 278 -12.71 -17.83 23.39
CA GLY A 278 -12.07 -16.56 23.03
C GLY A 278 -11.53 -16.58 21.61
N THR A 279 -10.68 -15.64 21.27
CA THR A 279 -9.92 -15.66 20.02
C THR A 279 -8.57 -16.31 20.25
N ASP A 280 -7.97 -16.90 19.17
CA ASP A 280 -6.61 -17.43 19.25
C ASP A 280 -5.58 -16.28 19.34
N TRP A 281 -5.90 -15.11 18.80
CA TRP A 281 -5.07 -13.93 18.93
C TRP A 281 -5.20 -13.28 20.30
N ARG A 282 -4.09 -13.10 21.00
CA ARG A 282 -3.98 -12.71 22.40
C ARG A 282 -3.28 -11.35 22.56
N PRO A 283 -3.89 -10.21 22.14
CA PRO A 283 -3.27 -8.89 22.20
C PRO A 283 -2.91 -8.47 23.62
N ASP A 284 -3.68 -8.91 24.62
CA ASP A 284 -3.40 -8.73 26.05
C ASP A 284 -2.00 -9.25 26.45
N LYS A 285 -1.59 -10.37 25.88
CA LYS A 285 -0.27 -10.95 26.13
C LYS A 285 0.84 -10.29 25.31
N TYR A 286 0.56 -9.89 24.09
CA TYR A 286 1.55 -9.24 23.25
C TYR A 286 1.95 -7.86 23.77
N ILE A 287 1.04 -7.12 24.41
CA ILE A 287 1.38 -5.86 25.09
C ILE A 287 2.45 -6.10 26.15
N GLU A 288 2.30 -7.14 26.99
CA GLU A 288 3.26 -7.51 28.02
C GLU A 288 4.64 -7.83 27.39
N LEU A 289 4.64 -8.62 26.30
CA LEU A 289 5.88 -9.01 25.60
C LEU A 289 6.59 -7.81 24.97
N PHE A 290 5.85 -6.90 24.33
CA PHE A 290 6.44 -5.69 23.73
C PHE A 290 6.96 -4.73 24.81
N GLN A 291 6.27 -4.60 25.95
CA GLN A 291 6.76 -3.81 27.08
C GLN A 291 8.04 -4.40 27.66
N ASP A 292 8.12 -5.72 27.79
CA ASP A 292 9.32 -6.41 28.24
C ASP A 292 10.49 -6.18 27.28
N SER A 293 10.24 -6.27 25.95
CA SER A 293 11.28 -6.06 24.95
C SER A 293 11.90 -4.67 24.98
N LEU A 294 11.14 -3.63 25.38
CA LEU A 294 11.68 -2.27 25.54
C LEU A 294 12.73 -2.18 26.66
N SER A 295 12.68 -3.08 27.66
CA SER A 295 13.66 -3.14 28.73
C SER A 295 14.92 -3.96 28.41
N SER A 296 14.97 -4.58 27.24
CA SER A 296 16.14 -5.36 26.79
C SER A 296 17.38 -4.49 26.66
N PRO A 297 18.54 -4.92 27.21
CA PRO A 297 19.79 -4.17 27.07
C PRO A 297 20.28 -4.07 25.61
N ASP A 298 19.73 -4.88 24.71
CA ASP A 298 20.09 -4.89 23.28
C ASP A 298 19.08 -4.13 22.40
N TYR A 299 17.97 -3.63 23.01
CA TYR A 299 16.97 -2.88 22.26
C TYR A 299 17.53 -1.53 21.79
N GLY A 300 17.50 -1.32 20.47
CA GLY A 300 17.93 -0.07 19.86
C GLY A 300 19.46 0.13 19.72
N LYS A 301 20.26 -0.92 19.90
CA LYS A 301 21.70 -0.89 19.67
C LYS A 301 22.07 -1.17 18.21
#